data_bb368f952cab0e08acbefcf84ea706ff
#
_entry.id   bb368f952cab0e08acbefcf84ea706ff
#
_cell.length_a   1.000
_cell.length_b   1.000
_cell.length_c   1.000
_cell.angle_alpha   90.00
_cell.angle_beta   90.00
_cell.angle_gamma   90.00
#
_symmetry.space_group_name_H-M   'P 1'
#
loop_
_entity.id
_entity.type
_entity.pdbx_description
1 polymer ?
#
loop_
_entity_poly.entity_id
_entity_poly.type
_entity_poly.pdbx_seq_one_letter_code
_entity_poly.pdbx_strand_id
1 'polypeptide(L)'
;MTTIGIIGAMQNEIDKLINFYNLKKDKMNKDIYVSELNDRKIVVAMSGVGKVNSAAMTQYIIDKYNVDAIINSGVAGGINNKLKVMDIIISDYVTYHDFMPKTIMESYVPNRGKIEANNTLVDIAKKVVKEMNITNAYFAPMCSGDSFIQDEKLKLEILLNTGACCVDMESASIAHTCSLNNIPFISIRTISDMANGGEYYEDIAAYKSSEFVTKLVTEIFTYLNINEHQTSNIYLYVPKFNELDYYKNILLDPKTMEYNAGYNLNLDGYEYDTGCVKTFDKEKWYKKQILDKNRYFAYIIDKINNKPIGYVNFHFDEIKLKHTCGIIVEYKYRNKGYGTEALRLLLEKAFNEYNLDSLSCSIPYKSTKVLKYFMNNGFKDIKEDYYIKRFNNNERYITLEYTKDMFNKNI
;
A
#
# COMPACT_ATOMS: atom_id res chain seq x y z
N MET A 1 -3.41 -1.51 4.58
CA MET A 1 -3.18 -2.79 3.82
C MET A 1 -3.61 -2.53 2.38
N THR A 2 -2.67 -2.61 1.45
CA THR A 2 -2.94 -2.41 0.02
C THR A 2 -3.38 -3.73 -0.63
N THR A 3 -4.49 -3.71 -1.35
CA THR A 3 -5.09 -4.88 -2.00
C THR A 3 -5.06 -4.73 -3.52
N ILE A 4 -4.38 -5.63 -4.23
CA ILE A 4 -4.36 -5.68 -5.70
C ILE A 4 -5.25 -6.82 -6.18
N GLY A 5 -6.25 -6.49 -6.98
CA GLY A 5 -7.08 -7.46 -7.70
C GLY A 5 -6.46 -7.80 -9.05
N ILE A 6 -6.42 -9.08 -9.39
CA ILE A 6 -5.98 -9.56 -10.70
C ILE A 6 -7.09 -10.44 -11.26
N ILE A 7 -7.51 -10.19 -12.50
CA ILE A 7 -8.59 -10.94 -13.15
C ILE A 7 -8.06 -11.56 -14.43
N GLY A 8 -8.21 -12.87 -14.57
CA GLY A 8 -8.09 -13.62 -15.82
C GLY A 8 -9.43 -14.27 -16.15
N ALA A 9 -9.70 -14.53 -17.41
CA ALA A 9 -10.94 -15.19 -17.83
C ALA A 9 -10.89 -16.71 -17.62
N MET A 10 -9.71 -17.29 -17.79
CA MET A 10 -9.49 -18.76 -17.81
C MET A 10 -8.43 -19.17 -16.80
N GLN A 11 -8.43 -20.47 -16.45
CA GLN A 11 -7.52 -21.02 -15.45
C GLN A 11 -6.04 -20.86 -15.83
N ASN A 12 -5.68 -21.11 -17.10
CA ASN A 12 -4.32 -20.98 -17.60
C ASN A 12 -3.78 -19.54 -17.54
N GLU A 13 -4.64 -18.51 -17.56
CA GLU A 13 -4.26 -17.12 -17.42
C GLU A 13 -3.89 -16.73 -15.97
N ILE A 14 -4.31 -17.53 -14.97
CA ILE A 14 -4.09 -17.24 -13.55
C ILE A 14 -3.19 -18.25 -12.83
N ASP A 15 -2.96 -19.44 -13.39
CA ASP A 15 -2.21 -20.51 -12.72
C ASP A 15 -0.81 -20.10 -12.27
N LYS A 16 -0.08 -19.37 -13.11
CA LYS A 16 1.25 -18.88 -12.76
C LYS A 16 1.21 -17.94 -11.57
N LEU A 17 0.21 -17.05 -11.53
CA LEU A 17 0.02 -16.08 -10.44
C LEU A 17 -0.31 -16.78 -9.12
N ILE A 18 -1.20 -17.79 -9.19
CA ILE A 18 -1.56 -18.62 -8.02
C ILE A 18 -0.32 -19.29 -7.44
N ASN A 19 0.47 -19.92 -8.30
CA ASN A 19 1.67 -20.65 -7.90
C ASN A 19 2.77 -19.71 -7.37
N PHE A 20 3.01 -18.61 -8.07
CA PHE A 20 4.07 -17.66 -7.69
C PHE A 20 3.82 -17.02 -6.32
N TYR A 21 2.58 -16.59 -6.05
CA TYR A 21 2.22 -15.96 -4.79
C TYR A 21 1.75 -16.96 -3.72
N ASN A 22 1.79 -18.28 -4.02
CA ASN A 22 1.30 -19.33 -3.13
C ASN A 22 -0.11 -19.06 -2.59
N LEU A 23 -1.01 -18.66 -3.51
CA LEU A 23 -2.36 -18.25 -3.17
C LEU A 23 -3.21 -19.46 -2.73
N LYS A 24 -4.12 -19.21 -1.81
CA LYS A 24 -5.10 -20.20 -1.33
C LYS A 24 -6.49 -19.86 -1.86
N LYS A 25 -7.26 -20.90 -2.19
CA LYS A 25 -8.66 -20.72 -2.58
C LYS A 25 -9.44 -20.02 -1.49
N ASP A 26 -10.27 -19.06 -1.88
CA ASP A 26 -11.23 -18.44 -0.97
C ASP A 26 -12.25 -19.50 -0.52
N LYS A 27 -12.65 -19.41 0.75
CA LYS A 27 -13.58 -20.39 1.35
C LYS A 27 -15.00 -20.30 0.79
N MET A 28 -15.39 -19.14 0.29
CA MET A 28 -16.76 -18.86 -0.16
C MET A 28 -16.90 -18.85 -1.69
N ASN A 29 -15.80 -18.67 -2.42
CA ASN A 29 -15.79 -18.65 -3.89
C ASN A 29 -14.58 -19.43 -4.42
N LYS A 30 -14.85 -20.57 -5.06
CA LYS A 30 -13.82 -21.48 -5.59
C LYS A 30 -12.98 -20.90 -6.73
N ASP A 31 -13.45 -19.85 -7.38
CA ASP A 31 -12.81 -19.20 -8.52
C ASP A 31 -11.96 -17.99 -8.10
N ILE A 32 -11.79 -17.79 -6.79
CA ILE A 32 -10.98 -16.73 -6.20
C ILE A 32 -9.87 -17.34 -5.33
N TYR A 33 -8.69 -16.74 -5.43
CA TYR A 33 -7.49 -17.13 -4.70
C TYR A 33 -6.91 -15.89 -4.00
N VAL A 34 -6.49 -16.05 -2.76
CA VAL A 34 -6.07 -14.92 -1.91
C VAL A 34 -4.77 -15.24 -1.19
N SER A 35 -3.89 -14.26 -1.07
CA SER A 35 -2.75 -14.26 -0.16
C SER A 35 -2.70 -12.95 0.62
N GLU A 36 -2.42 -13.06 1.90
CA GLU A 36 -2.13 -11.91 2.77
C GLU A 36 -0.67 -12.01 3.21
N LEU A 37 0.13 -11.01 2.84
CA LEU A 37 1.54 -10.91 3.17
C LEU A 37 1.76 -9.55 3.84
N ASN A 38 1.84 -9.54 5.17
CA ASN A 38 1.98 -8.33 5.97
C ASN A 38 0.84 -7.33 5.66
N ASP A 39 1.17 -6.10 5.22
CA ASP A 39 0.20 -5.07 4.86
C ASP A 39 -0.25 -5.11 3.39
N ARG A 40 -0.03 -6.23 2.70
CA ARG A 40 -0.32 -6.42 1.27
C ARG A 40 -1.27 -7.59 1.09
N LYS A 41 -2.23 -7.43 0.19
CA LYS A 41 -3.17 -8.49 -0.18
C LYS A 41 -3.21 -8.63 -1.70
N ILE A 42 -3.16 -9.86 -2.18
CA ILE A 42 -3.34 -10.20 -3.58
C ILE A 42 -4.60 -11.03 -3.69
N VAL A 43 -5.48 -10.62 -4.58
CA VAL A 43 -6.72 -11.33 -4.91
C VAL A 43 -6.67 -11.67 -6.39
N VAL A 44 -6.59 -12.95 -6.73
CA VAL A 44 -6.65 -13.44 -8.12
C VAL A 44 -8.00 -14.10 -8.34
N ALA A 45 -8.69 -13.69 -9.38
CA ALA A 45 -10.02 -14.21 -9.70
C ALA A 45 -10.07 -14.74 -11.14
N MET A 46 -10.70 -15.90 -11.31
CA MET A 46 -11.11 -16.43 -12.61
C MET A 46 -12.53 -15.96 -12.89
N SER A 47 -12.71 -15.09 -13.89
CA SER A 47 -14.04 -14.52 -14.17
C SER A 47 -14.94 -15.41 -15.00
N GLY A 48 -14.37 -16.29 -15.83
CA GLY A 48 -15.06 -16.83 -16.99
C GLY A 48 -15.02 -15.87 -18.17
N VAL A 49 -15.25 -16.38 -19.36
CA VAL A 49 -15.17 -15.65 -20.63
C VAL A 49 -16.40 -14.73 -20.81
N GLY A 50 -16.16 -13.55 -21.39
CA GLY A 50 -17.20 -12.63 -21.86
C GLY A 50 -17.51 -11.48 -20.88
N LYS A 51 -18.19 -10.46 -21.41
CA LYS A 51 -18.39 -9.17 -20.74
C LYS A 51 -19.18 -9.27 -19.43
N VAL A 52 -20.24 -10.08 -19.39
CA VAL A 52 -21.08 -10.22 -18.19
C VAL A 52 -20.33 -10.89 -17.06
N ASN A 53 -19.64 -12.00 -17.34
CA ASN A 53 -18.87 -12.74 -16.36
C ASN A 53 -17.78 -11.88 -15.74
N SER A 54 -17.00 -11.20 -16.58
CA SER A 54 -15.89 -10.37 -16.14
C SER A 54 -16.36 -9.12 -15.38
N ALA A 55 -17.46 -8.47 -15.79
CA ALA A 55 -18.03 -7.36 -15.04
C ALA A 55 -18.56 -7.78 -13.67
N ALA A 56 -19.29 -8.89 -13.60
CA ALA A 56 -19.82 -9.42 -12.34
C ALA A 56 -18.71 -9.80 -11.35
N MET A 57 -17.65 -10.51 -11.83
CA MET A 57 -16.52 -10.85 -11.00
C MET A 57 -15.74 -9.61 -10.54
N THR A 58 -15.56 -8.63 -11.41
CA THR A 58 -14.93 -7.35 -11.07
C THR A 58 -15.65 -6.65 -9.93
N GLN A 59 -16.99 -6.49 -10.04
CA GLN A 59 -17.79 -5.88 -8.97
C GLN A 59 -17.69 -6.69 -7.68
N TYR A 60 -17.76 -8.01 -7.76
CA TYR A 60 -17.70 -8.87 -6.59
C TYR A 60 -16.37 -8.71 -5.82
N ILE A 61 -15.22 -8.67 -6.52
CA ILE A 61 -13.92 -8.49 -5.83
C ILE A 61 -13.73 -7.08 -5.30
N ILE A 62 -14.29 -6.05 -5.96
CA ILE A 62 -14.29 -4.68 -5.45
C ILE A 62 -15.03 -4.63 -4.10
N ASP A 63 -16.25 -5.15 -4.05
CA ASP A 63 -17.12 -5.06 -2.87
C ASP A 63 -16.58 -5.92 -1.71
N LYS A 64 -16.09 -7.11 -2.01
CA LYS A 64 -15.69 -8.08 -0.98
C LYS A 64 -14.29 -7.81 -0.42
N TYR A 65 -13.35 -7.38 -1.25
CA TYR A 65 -11.94 -7.28 -0.85
C TYR A 65 -11.42 -5.85 -0.76
N ASN A 66 -12.22 -4.84 -1.12
CA ASN A 66 -11.83 -3.42 -1.12
C ASN A 66 -10.50 -3.23 -1.87
N VAL A 67 -10.46 -3.65 -3.11
CA VAL A 67 -9.24 -3.58 -3.94
C VAL A 67 -8.88 -2.13 -4.27
N ASP A 68 -7.59 -1.80 -4.20
CA ASP A 68 -7.05 -0.47 -4.51
C ASP A 68 -6.72 -0.29 -6.00
N ALA A 69 -6.52 -1.41 -6.72
CA ALA A 69 -6.32 -1.42 -8.17
C ALA A 69 -6.70 -2.78 -8.75
N ILE A 70 -7.07 -2.81 -10.03
CA ILE A 70 -7.33 -4.04 -10.77
C ILE A 70 -6.42 -4.13 -12.00
N ILE A 71 -5.80 -5.30 -12.16
CA ILE A 71 -5.02 -5.69 -13.32
C ILE A 71 -5.77 -6.81 -14.04
N ASN A 72 -6.07 -6.62 -15.32
CA ASN A 72 -6.56 -7.69 -16.16
C ASN A 72 -5.38 -8.39 -16.83
N SER A 73 -5.28 -9.70 -16.68
CA SER A 73 -4.22 -10.55 -17.25
C SER A 73 -4.83 -11.56 -18.20
N GLY A 74 -4.27 -11.71 -19.40
CA GLY A 74 -4.77 -12.72 -20.31
C GLY A 74 -4.21 -12.66 -21.72
N VAL A 75 -4.91 -13.28 -22.65
CA VAL A 75 -4.54 -13.35 -24.08
C VAL A 75 -5.46 -12.50 -24.94
N ALA A 76 -5.04 -12.19 -26.15
CA ALA A 76 -5.83 -11.45 -27.13
C ALA A 76 -5.47 -11.84 -28.57
N GLY A 77 -6.42 -11.71 -29.48
CA GLY A 77 -6.20 -11.81 -30.93
C GLY A 77 -5.64 -10.49 -31.49
N GLY A 78 -4.54 -10.56 -32.24
CA GLY A 78 -3.94 -9.43 -32.91
C GLY A 78 -4.76 -9.00 -34.14
N ILE A 79 -5.25 -7.75 -34.16
CA ILE A 79 -5.98 -7.20 -35.33
C ILE A 79 -5.18 -6.19 -36.15
N ASN A 80 -4.06 -5.69 -35.63
CA ASN A 80 -3.13 -4.86 -36.37
C ASN A 80 -2.01 -5.73 -36.95
N ASN A 81 -1.79 -5.65 -38.26
CA ASN A 81 -0.80 -6.46 -38.98
C ASN A 81 0.67 -6.16 -38.62
N LYS A 82 0.94 -5.15 -37.80
CA LYS A 82 2.28 -4.86 -37.28
C LYS A 82 2.61 -5.76 -36.07
N LEU A 83 1.59 -6.36 -35.46
CA LEU A 83 1.76 -7.27 -34.29
C LEU A 83 2.14 -8.67 -34.78
N LYS A 84 2.73 -9.40 -33.84
CA LYS A 84 3.08 -10.81 -33.98
C LYS A 84 2.58 -11.58 -32.75
N VAL A 85 2.36 -12.86 -32.94
CA VAL A 85 2.13 -13.77 -31.82
C VAL A 85 3.27 -13.63 -30.81
N MET A 86 2.93 -13.65 -29.51
CA MET A 86 3.83 -13.37 -28.38
C MET A 86 4.19 -11.89 -28.16
N ASP A 87 3.65 -10.94 -28.90
CA ASP A 87 3.76 -9.54 -28.51
C ASP A 87 2.92 -9.25 -27.25
N ILE A 88 3.42 -8.41 -26.36
CA ILE A 88 2.71 -7.98 -25.14
C ILE A 88 2.07 -6.63 -25.42
N ILE A 89 0.77 -6.54 -25.18
CA ILE A 89 0.02 -5.29 -25.28
C ILE A 89 -0.34 -4.84 -23.87
N ILE A 90 -0.05 -3.59 -23.58
CA ILE A 90 -0.37 -2.90 -22.34
C ILE A 90 -1.37 -1.81 -22.72
N SER A 91 -2.53 -1.79 -22.08
CA SER A 91 -3.61 -0.89 -22.48
C SER A 91 -3.25 0.58 -22.26
N ASP A 92 -3.42 1.42 -23.30
CA ASP A 92 -3.58 2.87 -23.14
C ASP A 92 -5.02 3.19 -22.76
N TYR A 93 -5.94 2.64 -23.53
CA TYR A 93 -7.37 2.64 -23.27
C TYR A 93 -7.99 1.35 -23.79
N VAL A 94 -9.19 1.07 -23.33
CA VAL A 94 -10.02 -0.01 -23.83
C VAL A 94 -11.36 0.53 -24.32
N THR A 95 -11.98 -0.16 -25.29
CA THR A 95 -13.30 0.18 -25.83
C THR A 95 -14.04 -1.08 -26.22
N TYR A 96 -15.34 -0.98 -26.46
CA TYR A 96 -16.11 -2.07 -27.04
C TYR A 96 -16.09 -2.00 -28.57
N HIS A 97 -16.01 -3.15 -29.24
CA HIS A 97 -16.20 -3.23 -30.70
C HIS A 97 -17.64 -3.55 -31.07
N ASP A 98 -18.41 -4.12 -30.16
CA ASP A 98 -19.80 -4.58 -30.36
C ASP A 98 -20.87 -3.72 -29.65
N PHE A 99 -20.50 -2.60 -29.02
CA PHE A 99 -21.44 -1.65 -28.43
C PHE A 99 -21.78 -0.56 -29.45
N MET A 100 -22.97 -0.66 -30.06
CA MET A 100 -23.39 0.21 -31.14
C MET A 100 -24.78 0.82 -30.91
N PRO A 101 -25.03 2.09 -31.31
CA PRO A 101 -24.01 3.03 -31.75
C PRO A 101 -23.16 3.55 -30.56
N LYS A 102 -21.90 3.88 -30.82
CA LYS A 102 -20.97 4.39 -29.80
C LYS A 102 -21.46 5.64 -29.07
N THR A 103 -22.24 6.47 -29.75
CA THR A 103 -22.85 7.69 -29.17
C THR A 103 -23.72 7.41 -27.95
N ILE A 104 -24.29 6.22 -27.81
CA ILE A 104 -25.03 5.83 -26.59
C ILE A 104 -24.08 5.74 -25.40
N MET A 105 -22.91 5.11 -25.57
CA MET A 105 -21.92 4.99 -24.50
C MET A 105 -21.33 6.34 -24.10
N GLU A 106 -21.29 7.29 -25.04
CA GLU A 106 -20.82 8.66 -24.78
C GLU A 106 -21.88 9.52 -24.11
N SER A 107 -23.16 9.28 -24.42
CA SER A 107 -24.30 10.06 -23.88
C SER A 107 -24.84 9.56 -22.55
N TYR A 108 -24.61 8.30 -22.23
CA TYR A 108 -25.06 7.66 -20.99
C TYR A 108 -23.87 7.10 -20.22
N VAL A 109 -24.07 6.74 -18.96
CA VAL A 109 -23.01 6.16 -18.10
C VAL A 109 -22.33 4.99 -18.84
N PRO A 110 -20.99 4.99 -18.95
CA PRO A 110 -19.96 5.78 -18.24
C PRO A 110 -19.64 7.15 -18.88
N ASN A 111 -20.45 7.65 -19.81
CA ASN A 111 -20.29 8.95 -20.51
C ASN A 111 -18.95 9.07 -21.29
N ARG A 112 -18.45 7.96 -21.79
CA ARG A 112 -17.20 7.91 -22.56
C ARG A 112 -17.14 6.68 -23.45
N GLY A 113 -16.72 6.85 -24.70
CA GLY A 113 -16.53 5.76 -25.68
C GLY A 113 -15.21 5.00 -25.48
N LYS A 114 -14.29 5.55 -24.71
CA LYS A 114 -12.97 4.98 -24.37
C LYS A 114 -12.76 5.06 -22.89
N ILE A 115 -12.22 4.00 -22.30
CA ILE A 115 -11.89 3.92 -20.89
C ILE A 115 -10.38 3.83 -20.77
N GLU A 116 -9.77 4.88 -20.28
CA GLU A 116 -8.32 5.00 -20.17
C GLU A 116 -7.77 4.13 -19.05
N ALA A 117 -6.61 3.52 -19.27
CA ALA A 117 -5.84 2.90 -18.21
C ALA A 117 -5.32 3.96 -17.22
N ASN A 118 -5.07 3.56 -15.99
CA ASN A 118 -4.55 4.49 -14.98
C ASN A 118 -3.10 4.87 -15.31
N ASN A 119 -2.80 6.16 -15.42
CA ASN A 119 -1.49 6.69 -15.78
C ASN A 119 -0.35 6.19 -14.88
N THR A 120 -0.57 6.10 -13.58
CA THR A 120 0.44 5.58 -12.64
C THR A 120 0.76 4.12 -12.92
N LEU A 121 -0.25 3.28 -13.17
CA LEU A 121 -0.05 1.87 -13.52
C LEU A 121 0.66 1.72 -14.86
N VAL A 122 0.34 2.58 -15.83
CA VAL A 122 1.02 2.63 -17.15
C VAL A 122 2.50 3.01 -16.97
N ASP A 123 2.83 3.98 -16.15
CA ASP A 123 4.22 4.39 -15.92
C ASP A 123 5.02 3.32 -15.18
N ILE A 124 4.41 2.62 -14.23
CA ILE A 124 5.03 1.44 -13.59
C ILE A 124 5.25 0.33 -14.63
N ALA A 125 4.28 0.08 -15.52
CA ALA A 125 4.43 -0.92 -16.59
C ALA A 125 5.56 -0.56 -17.56
N LYS A 126 5.77 0.72 -17.91
CA LYS A 126 6.94 1.18 -18.69
C LYS A 126 8.26 0.86 -18.02
N LYS A 127 8.33 1.05 -16.69
CA LYS A 127 9.49 0.66 -15.89
C LYS A 127 9.74 -0.84 -15.97
N VAL A 128 8.70 -1.65 -15.82
CA VAL A 128 8.77 -3.13 -15.91
C VAL A 128 9.28 -3.57 -17.28
N VAL A 129 8.75 -3.00 -18.38
CA VAL A 129 9.21 -3.30 -19.75
C VAL A 129 10.73 -3.07 -19.86
N LYS A 130 11.22 -1.94 -19.34
CA LYS A 130 12.65 -1.60 -19.36
C LYS A 130 13.49 -2.55 -18.51
N GLU A 131 13.07 -2.86 -17.29
CA GLU A 131 13.80 -3.75 -16.36
C GLU A 131 13.88 -5.19 -16.86
N MET A 132 12.80 -5.69 -17.47
CA MET A 132 12.77 -7.02 -18.06
C MET A 132 13.42 -7.08 -19.46
N ASN A 133 13.88 -5.94 -20.00
CA ASN A 133 14.46 -5.83 -21.34
C ASN A 133 13.53 -6.38 -22.45
N ILE A 134 12.21 -6.15 -22.32
CA ILE A 134 11.23 -6.63 -23.29
C ILE A 134 11.22 -5.71 -24.51
N THR A 135 11.51 -6.25 -25.67
CA THR A 135 11.58 -5.47 -26.94
C THR A 135 10.29 -5.51 -27.75
N ASN A 136 9.37 -6.42 -27.41
CA ASN A 136 8.09 -6.62 -28.09
C ASN A 136 6.90 -6.37 -27.16
N ALA A 137 6.96 -5.29 -26.39
CA ALA A 137 5.86 -4.76 -25.60
C ALA A 137 5.40 -3.41 -26.18
N TYR A 138 4.09 -3.25 -26.30
CA TYR A 138 3.47 -2.07 -26.92
C TYR A 138 2.41 -1.49 -26.01
N PHE A 139 2.44 -0.19 -25.82
CA PHE A 139 1.39 0.58 -25.16
C PHE A 139 0.39 1.00 -26.23
N ALA A 140 -0.78 0.40 -26.25
CA ALA A 140 -1.71 0.54 -27.35
C ALA A 140 -3.16 0.27 -26.94
N PRO A 141 -4.14 0.79 -27.72
CA PRO A 141 -5.56 0.55 -27.45
C PRO A 141 -5.96 -0.90 -27.71
N MET A 142 -6.91 -1.38 -26.90
CA MET A 142 -7.52 -2.69 -27.01
C MET A 142 -9.05 -2.55 -27.19
N CYS A 143 -9.71 -3.56 -27.75
CA CYS A 143 -11.15 -3.59 -27.76
C CYS A 143 -11.70 -4.96 -27.36
N SER A 144 -12.91 -4.95 -26.78
CA SER A 144 -13.59 -6.16 -26.32
C SER A 144 -14.99 -6.30 -26.93
N GLY A 145 -15.45 -7.54 -27.04
CA GLY A 145 -16.83 -7.89 -27.39
C GLY A 145 -17.11 -9.37 -27.19
N ASP A 146 -18.37 -9.77 -27.15
CA ASP A 146 -18.76 -11.16 -26.90
C ASP A 146 -18.69 -12.01 -28.20
N SER A 147 -17.57 -11.90 -28.93
CA SER A 147 -17.32 -12.65 -30.17
C SER A 147 -15.85 -13.02 -30.30
N PHE A 148 -15.57 -14.28 -30.58
CA PHE A 148 -14.24 -14.72 -30.95
C PHE A 148 -13.99 -14.39 -32.43
N ILE A 149 -13.05 -13.48 -32.71
CA ILE A 149 -12.84 -12.94 -34.04
C ILE A 149 -11.89 -13.82 -34.85
N GLN A 150 -12.35 -14.33 -35.98
CA GLN A 150 -11.60 -15.20 -36.92
C GLN A 150 -11.73 -14.79 -38.38
N ASP A 151 -12.57 -13.81 -38.69
CA ASP A 151 -12.85 -13.31 -40.05
C ASP A 151 -12.05 -12.06 -40.33
N GLU A 152 -11.26 -12.08 -41.41
CA GLU A 152 -10.39 -10.98 -41.81
C GLU A 152 -11.15 -9.69 -42.14
N LYS A 153 -12.37 -9.77 -42.70
CA LYS A 153 -13.18 -8.60 -43.00
C LYS A 153 -13.67 -7.94 -41.71
N LEU A 154 -14.18 -8.76 -40.78
CA LEU A 154 -14.65 -8.26 -39.47
C LEU A 154 -13.47 -7.69 -38.69
N LYS A 155 -12.31 -8.35 -38.69
CA LYS A 155 -11.05 -7.86 -38.11
C LYS A 155 -10.69 -6.45 -38.62
N LEU A 156 -10.71 -6.25 -39.94
CA LEU A 156 -10.45 -4.96 -40.52
C LEU A 156 -11.49 -3.91 -40.14
N GLU A 157 -12.74 -4.28 -40.12
CA GLU A 157 -13.83 -3.38 -39.71
C GLU A 157 -13.66 -2.94 -38.25
N ILE A 158 -13.33 -3.88 -37.34
CA ILE A 158 -13.05 -3.57 -35.92
C ILE A 158 -11.86 -2.63 -35.80
N LEU A 159 -10.76 -2.90 -36.48
CA LEU A 159 -9.57 -2.05 -36.49
C LEU A 159 -9.91 -0.60 -36.92
N LEU A 160 -10.66 -0.45 -38.01
CA LEU A 160 -11.02 0.88 -38.55
C LEU A 160 -11.98 1.63 -37.64
N ASN A 161 -12.93 0.93 -37.03
CA ASN A 161 -13.94 1.51 -36.15
C ASN A 161 -13.44 1.85 -34.75
N THR A 162 -12.47 1.12 -34.23
CA THR A 162 -12.00 1.26 -32.83
C THR A 162 -10.63 1.90 -32.71
N GLY A 163 -9.78 1.73 -33.75
CA GLY A 163 -8.35 2.05 -33.69
C GLY A 163 -7.56 1.11 -32.76
N ALA A 164 -8.18 0.04 -32.23
CA ALA A 164 -7.53 -0.92 -31.35
C ALA A 164 -6.54 -1.79 -32.12
N CYS A 165 -5.50 -2.27 -31.46
CA CYS A 165 -4.50 -3.13 -32.04
C CYS A 165 -4.75 -4.63 -31.80
N CYS A 166 -5.54 -4.96 -30.78
CA CYS A 166 -5.94 -6.31 -30.44
C CYS A 166 -7.37 -6.38 -29.92
N VAL A 167 -7.95 -7.56 -29.90
CA VAL A 167 -9.31 -7.85 -29.48
C VAL A 167 -9.33 -8.96 -28.44
N ASP A 168 -10.13 -8.79 -27.41
CA ASP A 168 -10.44 -9.79 -26.38
C ASP A 168 -11.95 -9.81 -26.05
N MET A 169 -12.33 -10.47 -24.97
CA MET A 169 -13.74 -10.57 -24.60
C MET A 169 -14.04 -9.94 -23.23
N GLU A 170 -13.06 -9.37 -22.50
CA GLU A 170 -13.22 -8.95 -21.08
C GLU A 170 -12.71 -7.55 -20.76
N SER A 171 -11.57 -7.11 -21.34
CA SER A 171 -10.86 -5.90 -20.88
C SER A 171 -11.75 -4.68 -20.76
N ALA A 172 -12.62 -4.43 -21.72
CA ALA A 172 -13.51 -3.26 -21.72
C ALA A 172 -14.56 -3.33 -20.61
N SER A 173 -15.11 -4.51 -20.29
CA SER A 173 -16.11 -4.66 -19.23
C SER A 173 -15.51 -4.58 -17.83
N ILE A 174 -14.28 -5.10 -17.64
CA ILE A 174 -13.53 -4.93 -16.39
C ILE A 174 -13.21 -3.44 -16.18
N ALA A 175 -12.65 -2.78 -17.19
CA ALA A 175 -12.34 -1.34 -17.13
C ALA A 175 -13.58 -0.49 -16.88
N HIS A 176 -14.71 -0.82 -17.52
CA HIS A 176 -15.97 -0.14 -17.33
C HIS A 176 -16.45 -0.25 -15.87
N THR A 177 -16.45 -1.45 -15.30
CA THR A 177 -16.79 -1.67 -13.89
C THR A 177 -15.83 -0.94 -12.96
N CYS A 178 -14.53 -0.96 -13.22
CA CYS A 178 -13.54 -0.20 -12.46
C CYS A 178 -13.82 1.31 -12.53
N SER A 179 -14.15 1.83 -13.71
CA SER A 179 -14.49 3.25 -13.91
C SER A 179 -15.73 3.69 -13.11
N LEU A 180 -16.75 2.84 -13.02
CA LEU A 180 -17.96 3.10 -12.22
C LEU A 180 -17.67 3.15 -10.72
N ASN A 181 -16.67 2.42 -10.27
CA ASN A 181 -16.26 2.32 -8.86
C ASN A 181 -15.04 3.21 -8.52
N ASN A 182 -14.50 4.00 -9.47
CA ASN A 182 -13.29 4.80 -9.33
C ASN A 182 -12.06 3.99 -8.93
N ILE A 183 -11.95 2.74 -9.38
CA ILE A 183 -10.82 1.85 -9.14
C ILE A 183 -9.80 1.99 -10.29
N PRO A 184 -8.51 2.23 -10.00
CA PRO A 184 -7.45 2.20 -10.98
C PRO A 184 -7.39 0.86 -11.74
N PHE A 185 -7.25 0.93 -13.06
CA PHE A 185 -7.26 -0.24 -13.95
C PHE A 185 -6.13 -0.20 -14.97
N ILE A 186 -5.64 -1.40 -15.33
CA ILE A 186 -4.76 -1.64 -16.48
C ILE A 186 -5.01 -3.05 -17.03
N SER A 187 -4.93 -3.23 -18.35
CA SER A 187 -4.97 -4.55 -18.99
C SER A 187 -3.63 -4.91 -19.62
N ILE A 188 -3.22 -6.15 -19.41
CA ILE A 188 -2.02 -6.77 -19.96
C ILE A 188 -2.44 -7.99 -20.77
N ARG A 189 -2.19 -7.97 -22.06
CA ARG A 189 -2.53 -9.06 -22.97
C ARG A 189 -1.30 -9.52 -23.75
N THR A 190 -1.14 -10.81 -23.92
CA THR A 190 -0.18 -11.37 -24.89
C THR A 190 -0.94 -11.86 -26.11
N ILE A 191 -0.43 -11.55 -27.30
CA ILE A 191 -1.07 -11.99 -28.55
C ILE A 191 -0.94 -13.50 -28.71
N SER A 192 -2.06 -14.20 -28.68
CA SER A 192 -2.16 -15.66 -28.83
C SER A 192 -2.30 -16.09 -30.28
N ASP A 193 -2.91 -15.24 -31.11
CA ASP A 193 -3.22 -15.49 -32.50
C ASP A 193 -3.41 -14.14 -33.25
N MET A 194 -3.59 -14.20 -34.55
CA MET A 194 -3.77 -12.99 -35.36
C MET A 194 -5.23 -12.72 -35.77
N ALA A 195 -6.19 -13.26 -35.03
CA ALA A 195 -7.63 -13.11 -35.24
C ALA A 195 -8.06 -13.41 -36.70
N ASN A 196 -7.52 -14.47 -37.28
CA ASN A 196 -7.72 -14.84 -38.70
C ASN A 196 -7.98 -16.35 -38.88
N GLY A 197 -8.26 -17.09 -37.80
CA GLY A 197 -8.48 -18.53 -37.83
C GLY A 197 -7.21 -19.38 -38.05
N GLY A 198 -6.03 -18.76 -37.95
CA GLY A 198 -4.74 -19.45 -38.01
C GLY A 198 -4.35 -20.17 -36.72
N GLU A 199 -3.04 -20.38 -36.53
CA GLU A 199 -2.49 -21.02 -35.32
C GLU A 199 -2.79 -20.23 -34.05
N TYR A 200 -3.06 -20.95 -32.96
CA TYR A 200 -3.48 -20.40 -31.66
C TYR A 200 -2.55 -20.90 -30.54
N TYR A 201 -1.92 -19.99 -29.83
CA TYR A 201 -0.90 -20.28 -28.82
C TYR A 201 -1.31 -19.80 -27.41
N GLU A 202 -2.52 -20.17 -26.97
CA GLU A 202 -3.14 -19.66 -25.74
C GLU A 202 -2.31 -19.89 -24.48
N ASP A 203 -1.89 -21.12 -24.22
CA ASP A 203 -1.19 -21.45 -22.96
C ASP A 203 0.14 -20.70 -22.80
N ILE A 204 0.93 -20.61 -23.89
CA ILE A 204 2.22 -19.94 -23.87
C ILE A 204 2.02 -18.42 -23.73
N ALA A 205 1.03 -17.88 -24.42
CA ALA A 205 0.69 -16.45 -24.34
C ALA A 205 0.14 -16.09 -22.96
N ALA A 206 -0.74 -16.89 -22.38
CA ALA A 206 -1.28 -16.74 -21.04
C ALA A 206 -0.16 -16.76 -19.97
N TYR A 207 0.77 -17.70 -20.11
CA TYR A 207 1.94 -17.78 -19.22
C TYR A 207 2.79 -16.50 -19.30
N LYS A 208 3.04 -15.98 -20.50
CA LYS A 208 3.83 -14.75 -20.69
C LYS A 208 3.14 -13.51 -20.14
N SER A 209 1.84 -13.39 -20.32
CA SER A 209 1.03 -12.32 -19.70
C SER A 209 1.16 -12.36 -18.17
N SER A 210 0.94 -13.53 -17.57
CA SER A 210 1.05 -13.73 -16.12
C SER A 210 2.46 -13.44 -15.58
N GLU A 211 3.50 -13.72 -16.35
CA GLU A 211 4.90 -13.39 -15.98
C GLU A 211 5.11 -11.88 -15.88
N PHE A 212 4.63 -11.14 -16.88
CA PHE A 212 4.68 -9.68 -16.86
C PHE A 212 3.88 -9.12 -15.68
N VAL A 213 2.66 -9.62 -15.46
CA VAL A 213 1.79 -9.18 -14.35
C VAL A 213 2.43 -9.47 -12.99
N THR A 214 3.12 -10.58 -12.82
CA THR A 214 3.86 -10.89 -11.58
C THR A 214 4.89 -9.81 -11.27
N LYS A 215 5.68 -9.40 -12.26
CA LYS A 215 6.66 -8.32 -12.08
C LYS A 215 5.97 -6.97 -11.87
N LEU A 216 4.89 -6.70 -12.61
CA LEU A 216 4.11 -5.47 -12.47
C LEU A 216 3.55 -5.29 -11.05
N VAL A 217 2.94 -6.32 -10.47
CA VAL A 217 2.42 -6.30 -9.10
C VAL A 217 3.54 -6.03 -8.09
N THR A 218 4.70 -6.64 -8.26
CA THR A 218 5.87 -6.39 -7.40
C THR A 218 6.28 -4.92 -7.46
N GLU A 219 6.35 -4.33 -8.65
CA GLU A 219 6.69 -2.92 -8.84
C GLU A 219 5.60 -1.97 -8.34
N ILE A 220 4.32 -2.34 -8.44
CA ILE A 220 3.22 -1.57 -7.84
C ILE A 220 3.38 -1.51 -6.32
N PHE A 221 3.63 -2.64 -5.66
CA PHE A 221 3.87 -2.63 -4.22
C PHE A 221 5.13 -1.85 -3.83
N THR A 222 6.18 -1.92 -4.64
CA THR A 222 7.39 -1.11 -4.43
C THR A 222 7.09 0.38 -4.58
N TYR A 223 6.35 0.77 -5.62
CA TYR A 223 5.92 2.15 -5.86
C TYR A 223 5.05 2.70 -4.72
N LEU A 224 4.10 1.90 -4.24
CA LEU A 224 3.22 2.29 -3.13
C LEU A 224 4.01 2.43 -1.84
N ASN A 225 4.96 1.53 -1.54
CA ASN A 225 5.84 1.67 -0.39
C ASN A 225 6.70 2.95 -0.48
N ILE A 226 7.31 3.23 -1.65
CA ILE A 226 8.09 4.45 -1.85
C ILE A 226 7.21 5.70 -1.67
N ASN A 227 5.98 5.67 -2.17
CA ASN A 227 5.05 6.81 -2.08
C ASN A 227 4.39 6.91 -0.70
N GLU A 228 4.15 5.81 0.02
CA GLU A 228 3.81 5.88 1.43
C GLU A 228 4.92 6.56 2.23
N HIS A 229 6.19 6.33 1.87
CA HIS A 229 7.32 7.07 2.44
C HIS A 229 7.39 8.54 1.98
N GLN A 230 6.95 8.86 0.76
CA GLN A 230 6.93 10.23 0.22
C GLN A 230 5.65 11.02 0.54
N THR A 231 4.52 10.35 0.77
CA THR A 231 3.24 10.97 1.16
C THR A 231 3.00 10.96 2.66
N SER A 232 4.06 10.82 3.46
CA SER A 232 3.99 11.05 4.89
C SER A 232 3.30 12.40 5.13
N ASN A 233 2.17 12.38 5.86
CA ASN A 233 1.47 13.60 6.27
C ASN A 233 2.25 14.39 7.30
N ILE A 234 3.36 13.82 7.77
CA ILE A 234 4.25 14.40 8.77
C ILE A 234 5.71 14.31 8.33
N TYR A 235 6.57 15.05 9.01
CA TYR A 235 8.01 14.84 9.03
C TYR A 235 8.54 15.05 10.44
N LEU A 236 9.74 14.51 10.72
CA LEU A 236 10.42 14.69 11.99
C LEU A 236 11.37 15.88 11.89
N TYR A 237 11.27 16.79 12.84
CA TYR A 237 12.07 18.01 12.91
C TYR A 237 12.75 18.14 14.27
N VAL A 238 14.09 18.20 14.28
CA VAL A 238 14.86 18.45 15.50
C VAL A 238 14.78 19.94 15.83
N PRO A 239 14.15 20.33 16.96
CA PRO A 239 13.92 21.74 17.26
C PRO A 239 15.21 22.47 17.64
N LYS A 240 15.28 23.74 17.26
CA LYS A 240 16.30 24.67 17.76
C LYS A 240 15.96 25.13 19.18
N PHE A 241 16.96 25.67 19.87
CA PHE A 241 16.79 26.14 21.25
C PHE A 241 15.63 27.11 21.45
N ASN A 242 15.44 28.05 20.52
CA ASN A 242 14.37 29.04 20.57
C ASN A 242 12.98 28.50 20.20
N GLU A 243 12.88 27.26 19.74
CA GLU A 243 11.62 26.61 19.30
C GLU A 243 11.03 25.69 20.38
N LEU A 244 11.59 25.66 21.60
CA LEU A 244 11.18 24.76 22.66
C LEU A 244 9.87 25.18 23.38
N ASP A 245 9.28 26.30 23.04
CA ASP A 245 8.01 26.74 23.64
C ASP A 245 6.86 25.78 23.33
N TYR A 246 6.90 25.13 22.17
CA TYR A 246 5.94 24.06 21.86
C TYR A 246 6.06 22.90 22.84
N TYR A 247 7.27 22.40 23.12
CA TYR A 247 7.48 21.32 24.08
C TYR A 247 7.02 21.72 25.49
N LYS A 248 7.34 22.93 25.92
CA LYS A 248 6.85 23.50 27.17
C LYS A 248 5.32 23.47 27.26
N ASN A 249 4.62 23.82 26.19
CA ASN A 249 3.15 23.82 26.14
C ASN A 249 2.58 22.40 26.24
N ILE A 250 3.23 21.39 25.63
CA ILE A 250 2.86 19.98 25.78
C ILE A 250 2.93 19.56 27.26
N LEU A 251 4.01 19.93 27.97
CA LEU A 251 4.20 19.59 29.37
C LEU A 251 3.11 20.16 30.29
N LEU A 252 2.42 21.21 29.86
CA LEU A 252 1.34 21.88 30.58
C LEU A 252 -0.06 21.41 30.20
N ASP A 253 -0.21 20.54 29.19
CA ASP A 253 -1.52 20.03 28.77
C ASP A 253 -1.90 18.73 29.51
N PRO A 254 -2.85 18.78 30.47
CA PRO A 254 -3.21 17.61 31.27
C PRO A 254 -3.72 16.44 30.46
N LYS A 255 -4.45 16.70 29.35
CA LYS A 255 -4.99 15.62 28.48
C LYS A 255 -3.88 14.91 27.72
N THR A 256 -2.85 15.64 27.32
CA THR A 256 -1.69 15.06 26.66
C THR A 256 -0.79 14.35 27.66
N MET A 257 -0.61 14.91 28.86
CA MET A 257 0.31 14.42 29.88
C MET A 257 -0.27 13.39 30.88
N GLU A 258 -1.53 13.04 30.78
CA GLU A 258 -2.20 12.09 31.68
C GLU A 258 -1.48 10.73 31.85
N TYR A 259 -0.66 10.35 30.86
CA TYR A 259 0.14 9.13 30.91
C TYR A 259 1.23 9.18 32.00
N ASN A 260 1.65 10.38 32.42
CA ASN A 260 2.62 10.61 33.48
C ASN A 260 1.97 10.77 34.87
N ALA A 261 0.64 10.88 34.94
CA ALA A 261 -0.05 11.08 36.21
C ALA A 261 0.12 9.89 37.18
N GLY A 262 0.23 10.18 38.47
CA GLY A 262 0.27 9.17 39.53
C GLY A 262 1.63 8.52 39.79
N TYR A 263 2.70 8.96 39.16
CA TYR A 263 4.05 8.48 39.45
C TYR A 263 4.77 9.38 40.44
N ASN A 264 5.66 8.80 41.25
CA ASN A 264 6.55 9.56 42.11
C ASN A 264 7.80 9.98 41.30
N LEU A 265 7.61 10.91 40.36
CA LEU A 265 8.71 11.46 39.56
C LEU A 265 9.41 12.54 40.36
N ASN A 266 10.72 12.41 40.56
CA ASN A 266 11.52 13.44 41.20
C ASN A 266 11.89 14.55 40.18
N LEU A 267 10.85 15.25 39.72
CA LEU A 267 10.97 16.34 38.76
C LEU A 267 10.43 17.63 39.37
N ASP A 268 11.19 18.70 39.27
CA ASP A 268 10.78 20.03 39.71
C ASP A 268 9.54 20.49 38.92
N GLY A 269 8.52 21.00 39.64
CA GLY A 269 7.25 21.44 39.05
C GLY A 269 6.33 20.33 38.53
N TYR A 270 6.61 19.06 38.84
CA TYR A 270 5.74 17.95 38.48
C TYR A 270 4.46 17.91 39.32
N GLU A 271 3.33 17.77 38.65
CA GLU A 271 2.01 17.59 39.30
C GLU A 271 1.57 16.13 39.25
N TYR A 272 1.44 15.53 40.43
CA TYR A 272 1.10 14.12 40.61
C TYR A 272 -0.22 13.71 39.93
N ASP A 273 -1.28 14.50 40.09
CA ASP A 273 -2.63 14.16 39.61
C ASP A 273 -2.83 14.33 38.12
N THR A 274 -2.12 15.24 37.49
CA THR A 274 -2.27 15.58 36.07
C THR A 274 -1.15 15.05 35.20
N GLY A 275 0.00 14.73 35.80
CA GLY A 275 1.21 14.36 35.06
C GLY A 275 1.92 15.53 34.41
N CYS A 276 1.41 16.76 34.58
CA CYS A 276 2.02 17.97 34.03
C CYS A 276 3.34 18.32 34.69
N VAL A 277 4.20 19.06 33.98
CA VAL A 277 5.45 19.59 34.50
C VAL A 277 5.46 21.09 34.28
N LYS A 278 5.32 21.88 35.35
CA LYS A 278 5.22 23.35 35.30
C LYS A 278 6.56 24.06 35.16
N THR A 279 7.61 23.45 35.68
CA THR A 279 8.96 24.02 35.61
C THR A 279 9.73 23.38 34.46
N PHE A 280 10.26 24.17 33.55
CA PHE A 280 11.01 23.73 32.39
C PHE A 280 12.30 24.52 32.22
N ASP A 281 13.42 23.91 32.57
CA ASP A 281 14.76 24.42 32.31
C ASP A 281 15.17 24.10 30.87
N LYS A 282 14.96 25.07 29.96
CA LYS A 282 15.24 24.92 28.53
C LYS A 282 16.70 24.58 28.26
N GLU A 283 17.65 25.20 28.97
CA GLU A 283 19.07 25.03 28.69
C GLU A 283 19.55 23.62 29.07
N LYS A 284 19.24 23.21 30.30
CA LYS A 284 19.58 21.86 30.79
C LYS A 284 18.94 20.77 29.93
N TRP A 285 17.68 20.97 29.55
CA TRP A 285 16.95 20.04 28.71
C TRP A 285 17.55 19.94 27.30
N TYR A 286 17.85 21.09 26.66
CA TYR A 286 18.41 21.15 25.32
C TYR A 286 19.79 20.47 25.25
N LYS A 287 20.67 20.75 26.21
CA LYS A 287 21.95 20.07 26.33
C LYS A 287 21.82 18.57 26.44
N LYS A 288 20.85 18.09 27.24
CA LYS A 288 20.62 16.68 27.47
C LYS A 288 19.93 15.96 26.33
N GLN A 289 18.93 16.56 25.68
CA GLN A 289 18.06 15.84 24.73
C GLN A 289 18.47 16.07 23.27
N ILE A 290 19.08 17.19 22.94
CA ILE A 290 19.40 17.57 21.57
C ILE A 290 20.91 17.48 21.27
N LEU A 291 21.76 17.90 22.21
CA LEU A 291 23.22 17.91 22.01
C LEU A 291 23.91 16.59 22.38
N ASP A 292 23.24 15.72 23.10
CA ASP A 292 23.77 14.38 23.42
C ASP A 292 23.63 13.44 22.22
N LYS A 293 24.73 12.96 21.68
CA LYS A 293 24.79 12.08 20.50
C LYS A 293 24.13 10.70 20.70
N ASN A 294 23.95 10.26 21.96
CA ASN A 294 23.30 9.01 22.31
C ASN A 294 21.78 9.14 22.44
N ARG A 295 21.23 10.30 22.08
CA ARG A 295 19.82 10.61 22.16
C ARG A 295 19.31 11.17 20.83
N TYR A 296 18.06 10.91 20.57
CA TYR A 296 17.34 11.52 19.47
C TYR A 296 16.03 12.08 19.99
N PHE A 297 15.74 13.31 19.63
CA PHE A 297 14.46 13.95 19.91
C PHE A 297 14.05 14.78 18.69
N ALA A 298 12.79 14.63 18.26
CA ALA A 298 12.25 15.42 17.16
C ALA A 298 10.75 15.71 17.36
N TYR A 299 10.31 16.86 16.91
CA TYR A 299 8.90 17.17 16.77
C TYR A 299 8.30 16.40 15.61
N ILE A 300 7.06 16.00 15.75
CA ILE A 300 6.21 15.50 14.67
C ILE A 300 5.54 16.72 14.05
N ILE A 301 5.90 17.05 12.82
CA ILE A 301 5.33 18.22 12.12
C ILE A 301 4.26 17.77 11.13
N ASP A 302 3.04 18.29 11.27
CA ASP A 302 1.99 18.14 10.27
C ASP A 302 2.34 18.95 9.01
N LYS A 303 2.51 18.29 7.88
CA LYS A 303 2.92 18.92 6.61
C LYS A 303 1.89 19.91 6.07
N ILE A 304 0.61 19.66 6.29
CA ILE A 304 -0.47 20.50 5.75
C ILE A 304 -0.45 21.89 6.42
N ASN A 305 -0.34 21.89 7.75
CA ASN A 305 -0.41 23.12 8.55
C ASN A 305 0.97 23.66 8.93
N ASN A 306 2.03 22.91 8.62
CA ASN A 306 3.42 23.19 9.04
C ASN A 306 3.54 23.48 10.55
N LYS A 307 2.83 22.69 11.38
CA LYS A 307 2.78 22.86 12.84
C LYS A 307 3.18 21.61 13.55
N PRO A 308 3.88 21.71 14.69
CA PRO A 308 4.15 20.55 15.53
C PRO A 308 2.84 20.03 16.16
N ILE A 309 2.70 18.71 16.19
CA ILE A 309 1.54 17.98 16.70
C ILE A 309 1.91 16.92 17.75
N GLY A 310 3.18 16.81 18.08
CA GLY A 310 3.72 15.85 19.01
C GLY A 310 5.25 15.78 18.94
N TYR A 311 5.81 14.76 19.54
CA TYR A 311 7.23 14.46 19.45
C TYR A 311 7.52 12.95 19.53
N VAL A 312 8.70 12.59 19.04
CA VAL A 312 9.30 11.28 19.19
C VAL A 312 10.67 11.39 19.82
N ASN A 313 11.11 10.35 20.50
CA ASN A 313 12.47 10.27 21.02
C ASN A 313 12.96 8.84 21.13
N PHE A 314 14.25 8.66 21.22
CA PHE A 314 14.89 7.49 21.80
C PHE A 314 16.17 7.89 22.55
N HIS A 315 16.56 7.05 23.49
CA HIS A 315 17.79 7.21 24.25
C HIS A 315 18.26 5.87 24.82
N PHE A 316 19.52 5.78 25.15
CA PHE A 316 20.06 4.63 25.89
C PHE A 316 19.65 4.70 27.36
N ASP A 317 19.00 3.65 27.84
CA ASP A 317 18.64 3.49 29.25
C ASP A 317 19.74 2.68 29.95
N GLU A 318 20.54 3.35 30.78
CA GLU A 318 21.69 2.75 31.47
C GLU A 318 21.30 1.66 32.48
N ILE A 319 20.07 1.69 33.00
CA ILE A 319 19.57 0.69 33.94
C ILE A 319 19.17 -0.57 33.19
N LYS A 320 18.50 -0.42 32.07
CA LYS A 320 18.02 -1.54 31.24
C LYS A 320 19.05 -2.02 30.22
N LEU A 321 20.14 -1.26 30.04
CA LEU A 321 21.18 -1.48 29.02
C LEU A 321 20.59 -1.63 27.59
N LYS A 322 19.53 -0.87 27.29
CA LYS A 322 18.80 -0.92 26.03
C LYS A 322 18.43 0.49 25.56
N HIS A 323 18.27 0.66 24.24
CA HIS A 323 17.68 1.88 23.72
C HIS A 323 16.16 1.84 23.90
N THR A 324 15.63 2.88 24.54
CA THR A 324 14.19 3.04 24.76
C THR A 324 13.64 4.15 23.88
N CYS A 325 12.41 3.98 23.39
CA CYS A 325 11.73 4.99 22.58
C CYS A 325 10.43 5.47 23.21
N GLY A 326 10.04 6.69 22.84
CA GLY A 326 8.78 7.30 23.21
C GLY A 326 8.15 8.05 22.03
N ILE A 327 6.82 8.04 22.00
CA ILE A 327 6.01 8.78 21.02
C ILE A 327 4.88 9.45 21.76
N ILE A 328 4.79 10.75 21.61
CA ILE A 328 3.70 11.54 22.16
C ILE A 328 3.04 12.32 21.03
N VAL A 329 1.75 12.11 20.86
CA VAL A 329 0.88 12.92 19.99
C VAL A 329 -0.07 13.71 20.89
N GLU A 330 -0.18 15.02 20.69
CA GLU A 330 -1.13 15.85 21.42
C GLU A 330 -2.53 15.26 21.36
N TYR A 331 -3.27 15.33 22.44
CA TYR A 331 -4.59 14.72 22.58
C TYR A 331 -5.54 14.99 21.41
N LYS A 332 -5.59 16.26 20.93
CA LYS A 332 -6.46 16.72 19.82
C LYS A 332 -6.12 16.12 18.45
N TYR A 333 -4.90 15.54 18.30
CA TYR A 333 -4.43 14.94 17.04
C TYR A 333 -4.38 13.40 17.09
N ARG A 334 -4.74 12.78 18.24
CA ARG A 334 -4.78 11.32 18.38
C ARG A 334 -5.85 10.67 17.48
N ASN A 335 -5.72 9.39 17.21
CA ASN A 335 -6.63 8.56 16.38
C ASN A 335 -6.78 9.01 14.91
N LYS A 336 -5.75 9.67 14.36
CA LYS A 336 -5.68 10.14 12.95
C LYS A 336 -4.52 9.52 12.17
N GLY A 337 -3.92 8.43 12.67
CA GLY A 337 -2.78 7.76 12.01
C GLY A 337 -1.40 8.36 12.30
N TYR A 338 -1.30 9.59 12.78
CA TYR A 338 -0.03 10.31 13.00
C TYR A 338 0.99 9.54 13.88
N GLY A 339 0.51 8.82 14.90
CA GLY A 339 1.39 8.01 15.76
C GLY A 339 2.08 6.89 15.02
N THR A 340 1.33 6.14 14.19
CA THR A 340 1.87 5.02 13.38
C THR A 340 2.93 5.51 12.40
N GLU A 341 2.65 6.61 11.74
CA GLU A 341 3.56 7.25 10.81
C GLU A 341 4.82 7.79 11.50
N ALA A 342 4.67 8.41 12.67
CA ALA A 342 5.79 8.89 13.47
C ALA A 342 6.66 7.75 13.99
N LEU A 343 6.06 6.60 14.39
CA LEU A 343 6.80 5.41 14.79
C LEU A 343 7.64 4.86 13.65
N ARG A 344 7.08 4.75 12.46
CA ARG A 344 7.80 4.29 11.27
C ARG A 344 9.03 5.17 10.98
N LEU A 345 8.86 6.50 10.94
CA LEU A 345 9.96 7.43 10.74
C LEU A 345 11.02 7.36 11.86
N LEU A 346 10.59 7.10 13.09
CA LEU A 346 11.49 6.90 14.22
C LEU A 346 12.33 5.63 14.08
N LEU A 347 11.72 4.51 13.64
CA LEU A 347 12.40 3.24 13.37
C LEU A 347 13.42 3.39 12.24
N GLU A 348 13.05 4.06 11.15
CA GLU A 348 13.96 4.37 10.04
C GLU A 348 15.18 5.17 10.54
N LYS A 349 14.94 6.19 11.36
CA LYS A 349 16.00 6.99 11.97
C LYS A 349 16.92 6.15 12.84
N ALA A 350 16.34 5.33 13.73
CA ALA A 350 17.08 4.50 14.66
C ALA A 350 17.96 3.45 13.96
N PHE A 351 17.41 2.74 12.97
CA PHE A 351 18.12 1.62 12.35
C PHE A 351 19.02 2.02 11.17
N ASN A 352 18.62 3.03 10.38
CA ASN A 352 19.39 3.44 9.19
C ASN A 352 20.44 4.51 9.50
N GLU A 353 20.13 5.47 10.40
CA GLU A 353 21.05 6.57 10.66
C GLU A 353 21.86 6.39 11.95
N TYR A 354 21.21 5.91 13.03
CA TYR A 354 21.89 5.66 14.31
C TYR A 354 22.44 4.24 14.44
N ASN A 355 22.12 3.37 13.46
CA ASN A 355 22.60 1.98 13.40
C ASN A 355 22.36 1.17 14.69
N LEU A 356 21.21 1.39 15.35
CA LEU A 356 20.83 0.67 16.56
C LEU A 356 20.49 -0.80 16.25
N ASP A 357 20.72 -1.70 17.21
CA ASP A 357 20.36 -3.12 17.08
C ASP A 357 18.89 -3.36 17.44
N SER A 358 18.37 -2.61 18.40
CA SER A 358 16.95 -2.70 18.81
C SER A 358 16.45 -1.40 19.45
N LEU A 359 15.11 -1.25 19.45
CA LEU A 359 14.40 -0.27 20.25
C LEU A 359 13.38 -0.96 21.15
N SER A 360 13.34 -0.57 22.42
CA SER A 360 12.36 -1.07 23.39
C SER A 360 11.40 0.04 23.84
N CYS A 361 10.24 -0.36 24.33
CA CYS A 361 9.34 0.52 25.06
C CYS A 361 8.68 -0.27 26.18
N SER A 362 8.40 0.42 27.29
CA SER A 362 7.75 -0.19 28.46
C SER A 362 6.39 0.43 28.66
N ILE A 363 5.36 -0.41 28.68
CA ILE A 363 3.96 0.00 28.64
C ILE A 363 3.21 -0.61 29.83
N PRO A 364 2.40 0.18 30.56
CA PRO A 364 1.53 -0.36 31.60
C PRO A 364 0.62 -1.45 31.05
N TYR A 365 0.54 -2.60 31.73
CA TYR A 365 -0.31 -3.72 31.32
C TYR A 365 -1.78 -3.32 31.11
N LYS A 366 -2.29 -2.39 31.91
CA LYS A 366 -3.65 -1.86 31.79
C LYS A 366 -3.88 -1.01 30.55
N SER A 367 -2.81 -0.49 29.94
CA SER A 367 -2.88 0.35 28.73
C SER A 367 -3.04 -0.51 27.47
N THR A 368 -4.09 -1.33 27.40
CA THR A 368 -4.31 -2.33 26.34
C THR A 368 -4.34 -1.75 24.94
N LYS A 369 -4.83 -0.52 24.76
CA LYS A 369 -4.82 0.19 23.47
C LYS A 369 -3.40 0.50 23.01
N VAL A 370 -2.53 0.96 23.90
CA VAL A 370 -1.13 1.29 23.61
C VAL A 370 -0.31 0.02 23.36
N LEU A 371 -0.54 -1.04 24.17
CA LEU A 371 0.06 -2.35 23.93
C LEU A 371 -0.28 -2.89 22.55
N LYS A 372 -1.58 -2.93 22.20
CA LYS A 372 -2.03 -3.34 20.86
C LYS A 372 -1.43 -2.48 19.75
N TYR A 373 -1.33 -1.17 19.97
CA TYR A 373 -0.73 -0.26 19.01
C TYR A 373 0.72 -0.65 18.67
N PHE A 374 1.59 -0.82 19.67
CA PHE A 374 2.98 -1.21 19.43
C PHE A 374 3.10 -2.63 18.86
N MET A 375 2.31 -3.58 19.34
CA MET A 375 2.32 -4.97 18.82
C MET A 375 1.86 -5.02 17.36
N ASN A 376 0.82 -4.27 16.97
CA ASN A 376 0.36 -4.17 15.60
C ASN A 376 1.39 -3.49 14.67
N ASN A 377 2.29 -2.67 15.23
CA ASN A 377 3.42 -2.08 14.51
C ASN A 377 4.71 -2.91 14.62
N GLY A 378 4.59 -4.20 14.94
CA GLY A 378 5.67 -5.19 14.86
C GLY A 378 6.52 -5.36 16.12
N PHE A 379 6.29 -4.60 17.19
CA PHE A 379 6.98 -4.82 18.46
C PHE A 379 6.56 -6.15 19.09
N LYS A 380 7.50 -6.85 19.73
CA LYS A 380 7.27 -8.13 20.38
C LYS A 380 7.49 -8.04 21.90
N ASP A 381 6.65 -8.73 22.66
CA ASP A 381 6.80 -8.90 24.10
C ASP A 381 8.03 -9.81 24.38
N ILE A 382 9.03 -9.26 25.05
CA ILE A 382 10.27 -9.97 25.40
C ILE A 382 10.20 -10.64 26.77
N LYS A 383 9.03 -10.66 27.41
CA LYS A 383 8.77 -11.28 28.73
C LYS A 383 9.59 -10.67 29.87
N GLU A 384 10.02 -9.44 29.73
CA GLU A 384 10.68 -8.67 30.78
C GLU A 384 9.66 -7.75 31.47
N ASP A 385 8.99 -8.26 32.50
CA ASP A 385 8.00 -7.52 33.24
C ASP A 385 8.59 -6.91 34.50
N TYR A 386 8.11 -5.75 34.89
CA TYR A 386 8.48 -5.12 36.14
C TYR A 386 7.32 -4.30 36.70
N TYR A 387 7.43 -3.87 37.96
CA TYR A 387 6.37 -3.17 38.68
C TYR A 387 6.83 -1.77 39.07
N ILE A 388 5.99 -0.78 38.83
CA ILE A 388 6.19 0.62 39.27
C ILE A 388 4.99 1.06 40.10
N LYS A 389 5.23 1.83 41.18
CA LYS A 389 4.16 2.48 41.95
C LYS A 389 3.54 3.62 41.13
N ARG A 390 2.23 3.52 40.90
CA ARG A 390 1.40 4.56 40.32
C ARG A 390 0.10 4.71 41.10
N PHE A 391 -0.26 5.93 41.53
CA PHE A 391 -1.41 6.18 42.39
C PHE A 391 -1.44 5.23 43.61
N ASN A 392 -0.27 5.04 44.26
CA ASN A 392 -0.07 4.12 45.40
C ASN A 392 -0.32 2.63 45.12
N ASN A 393 -0.58 2.23 43.88
CA ASN A 393 -0.70 0.82 43.49
C ASN A 393 0.56 0.36 42.72
N ASN A 394 0.91 -0.90 42.88
CA ASN A 394 1.93 -1.52 42.03
C ASN A 394 1.33 -1.82 40.68
N GLU A 395 1.76 -1.13 39.64
CA GLU A 395 1.34 -1.33 38.27
C GLU A 395 2.38 -2.15 37.49
N ARG A 396 1.92 -3.22 36.84
CA ARG A 396 2.75 -4.10 35.99
C ARG A 396 3.03 -3.42 34.70
N TYR A 397 4.29 -3.48 34.24
CA TYR A 397 4.76 -3.01 32.94
C TYR A 397 5.24 -4.17 32.09
N ILE A 398 4.92 -4.14 30.82
CA ILE A 398 5.41 -5.07 29.81
C ILE A 398 6.44 -4.34 28.97
N THR A 399 7.58 -4.99 28.73
CA THR A 399 8.61 -4.49 27.83
C THR A 399 8.43 -5.10 26.45
N LEU A 400 8.21 -4.24 25.46
CA LEU A 400 8.15 -4.61 24.06
C LEU A 400 9.44 -4.18 23.35
N GLU A 401 9.89 -4.96 22.36
CA GLU A 401 11.11 -4.69 21.60
C GLU A 401 10.88 -4.86 20.10
N TYR A 402 11.54 -4.02 19.32
CA TYR A 402 11.63 -4.11 17.87
C TYR A 402 13.10 -4.13 17.47
N THR A 403 13.55 -5.18 16.76
CA THR A 403 14.96 -5.37 16.38
C THR A 403 15.23 -4.90 14.95
N LYS A 404 16.50 -4.62 14.66
CA LYS A 404 16.95 -4.29 13.30
C LYS A 404 16.66 -5.41 12.30
N ASP A 405 16.76 -6.67 12.72
CA ASP A 405 16.40 -7.81 11.87
C ASP A 405 14.91 -7.84 11.48
N MET A 406 14.03 -7.44 12.39
CA MET A 406 12.60 -7.29 12.08
C MET A 406 12.37 -6.14 11.11
N PHE A 407 13.09 -5.03 11.26
CA PHE A 407 13.04 -3.89 10.37
C PHE A 407 13.45 -4.28 8.96
N ASN A 408 14.59 -4.94 8.80
CA ASN A 408 15.12 -5.37 7.50
C ASN A 408 14.23 -6.42 6.78
N LYS A 409 13.44 -7.20 7.52
CA LYS A 409 12.48 -8.15 6.95
C LYS A 409 11.18 -7.51 6.51
N ASN A 410 10.89 -6.29 6.97
CA ASN A 410 9.67 -5.55 6.66
C ASN A 410 9.88 -4.44 5.60
N ILE A 411 11.12 -4.23 5.14
CA ILE A 411 11.50 -3.46 3.97
C ILE A 411 11.48 -4.36 2.74
#